data_cbaf3fccfa9a4b555298f0588af6f507
#
_entry.id   cbaf3fccfa9a4b555298f0588af6f507
#
_cell.length_a   1.000
_cell.length_b   1.000
_cell.length_c   1.000
_cell.angle_alpha   90.00
_cell.angle_beta   90.00
_cell.angle_gamma   90.00
#
_symmetry.space_group_name_H-M   'P 1'
#
loop_
_entity.id
_entity.type
_entity.pdbx_description
1 polymer ?
#
loop_
_entity_poly.entity_id
_entity_poly.type
_entity_poly.pdbx_seq_one_letter_code
_entity_poly.pdbx_strand_id
1 'polypeptide(L)'
;EKTEQNILQGIDFVKRSKGRWLLGNIYPYVEELTRKLQDSSLIQRAVAAGSIRRMKETVGDVDILVTTSKPEKAIEYFLSLVSYEKIWGKGVTYVSVHTNEGFDVDLRVLPEEVFGAGLQYFTGSKEHNVRLRAYAVRKGYTLNEYGLFKGKKRIACKTEKEVYEALGCSYIEPELREDQGEIEKSIAGKLPSVIPYGSLRGDLQIQTDWTD
;
A
#
# COMPACT_ATOMS: atom_id res chain seq x y z
N GLU A 1 -33.58 -22.09 -1.51
CA GLU A 1 -33.35 -21.18 -2.67
C GLU A 1 -32.46 -19.98 -2.28
N LYS A 2 -32.83 -19.11 -1.30
CA LYS A 2 -32.02 -17.94 -0.90
C LYS A 2 -30.64 -18.32 -0.35
N THR A 3 -30.59 -19.35 0.49
CA THR A 3 -29.33 -19.91 1.04
C THR A 3 -28.45 -20.52 -0.04
N GLU A 4 -29.05 -21.22 -1.00
CA GLU A 4 -28.34 -21.82 -2.13
C GLU A 4 -27.75 -20.76 -3.06
N GLN A 5 -28.51 -19.69 -3.35
CA GLN A 5 -28.03 -18.53 -4.12
C GLN A 5 -26.86 -17.83 -3.42
N ASN A 6 -26.94 -17.63 -2.09
CA ASN A 6 -25.87 -17.04 -1.31
C ASN A 6 -24.60 -17.93 -1.34
N ILE A 7 -24.74 -19.26 -1.29
CA ILE A 7 -23.62 -20.20 -1.41
C ILE A 7 -23.02 -20.13 -2.82
N LEU A 8 -23.85 -20.10 -3.87
CA LEU A 8 -23.38 -19.99 -5.25
C LEU A 8 -22.66 -18.67 -5.49
N GLN A 9 -23.21 -17.55 -4.99
CA GLN A 9 -22.54 -16.23 -5.04
C GLN A 9 -21.22 -16.26 -4.27
N GLY A 10 -21.16 -16.91 -3.11
CA GLY A 10 -19.93 -17.11 -2.34
C GLY A 10 -18.89 -17.94 -3.10
N ILE A 11 -19.31 -19.01 -3.79
CA ILE A 11 -18.42 -19.82 -4.65
C ILE A 11 -17.89 -19.00 -5.83
N ASP A 12 -18.75 -18.20 -6.48
CA ASP A 12 -18.34 -17.33 -7.59
C ASP A 12 -17.42 -16.19 -7.11
N PHE A 13 -17.67 -15.66 -5.91
CA PHE A 13 -16.76 -14.71 -5.27
C PHE A 13 -15.39 -15.33 -5.02
N VAL A 14 -15.31 -16.52 -4.42
CA VAL A 14 -14.05 -17.25 -4.17
C VAL A 14 -13.34 -17.59 -5.48
N LYS A 15 -14.06 -17.98 -6.54
CA LYS A 15 -13.48 -18.25 -7.87
C LYS A 15 -12.90 -16.99 -8.53
N ARG A 16 -13.57 -15.84 -8.37
CA ARG A 16 -13.07 -14.54 -8.88
C ARG A 16 -11.93 -13.98 -8.04
N SER A 17 -11.91 -14.28 -6.75
CA SER A 17 -10.81 -13.93 -5.83
C SER A 17 -9.64 -14.89 -5.87
N LYS A 18 -9.57 -15.77 -6.88
CA LYS A 18 -8.46 -16.71 -7.06
C LYS A 18 -7.14 -15.94 -7.10
N GLY A 19 -6.30 -16.11 -6.08
CA GLY A 19 -5.08 -15.32 -5.87
C GLY A 19 -5.27 -14.04 -5.06
N ARG A 20 -6.41 -13.85 -4.38
CA ARG A 20 -6.62 -12.75 -3.43
C ARG A 20 -6.97 -13.28 -2.04
N TRP A 21 -6.45 -12.63 -1.02
CA TRP A 21 -6.54 -13.00 0.39
C TRP A 21 -7.41 -12.00 1.15
N LEU A 22 -8.22 -12.46 2.08
CA LEU A 22 -8.92 -11.56 2.99
C LEU A 22 -7.89 -10.80 3.84
N LEU A 23 -8.08 -9.49 3.98
CA LEU A 23 -7.20 -8.64 4.76
C LEU A 23 -6.99 -9.20 6.18
N GLY A 24 -8.07 -9.59 6.86
CA GLY A 24 -8.00 -10.13 8.22
C GLY A 24 -7.13 -11.38 8.37
N ASN A 25 -6.96 -12.16 7.30
CA ASN A 25 -6.11 -13.36 7.33
C ASN A 25 -4.63 -13.05 7.10
N ILE A 26 -4.33 -12.04 6.26
CA ILE A 26 -2.95 -11.72 5.89
C ILE A 26 -2.33 -10.60 6.74
N TYR A 27 -3.15 -9.72 7.29
CA TYR A 27 -2.70 -8.54 8.04
C TYR A 27 -1.79 -8.88 9.22
N PRO A 28 -2.09 -9.89 10.09
CA PRO A 28 -1.20 -10.26 11.18
C PRO A 28 0.19 -10.70 10.73
N TYR A 29 0.27 -11.45 9.62
CA TYR A 29 1.54 -11.86 9.01
C TYR A 29 2.37 -10.64 8.57
N VAL A 30 1.72 -9.71 7.87
CA VAL A 30 2.39 -8.52 7.34
C VAL A 30 2.84 -7.59 8.47
N GLU A 31 2.02 -7.42 9.49
CA GLU A 31 2.36 -6.63 10.68
C GLU A 31 3.59 -7.21 11.40
N GLU A 32 3.62 -8.53 11.61
CA GLU A 32 4.76 -9.21 12.24
C GLU A 32 6.02 -9.10 11.37
N LEU A 33 5.91 -9.35 10.06
CA LEU A 33 7.04 -9.26 9.14
C LEU A 33 7.60 -7.82 9.09
N THR A 34 6.72 -6.82 8.97
CA THR A 34 7.11 -5.41 8.95
C THR A 34 7.78 -5.01 10.27
N ARG A 35 7.26 -5.47 11.40
CA ARG A 35 7.86 -5.24 12.72
C ARG A 35 9.25 -5.86 12.83
N LYS A 36 9.43 -7.13 12.43
CA LYS A 36 10.74 -7.80 12.43
C LYS A 36 11.77 -7.05 11.57
N LEU A 37 11.33 -6.56 10.40
CA LEU A 37 12.18 -5.74 9.54
C LEU A 37 12.55 -4.42 10.24
N GLN A 38 11.58 -3.73 10.84
CA GLN A 38 11.80 -2.45 11.53
C GLN A 38 12.72 -2.59 12.75
N ASP A 39 12.64 -3.70 13.48
CA ASP A 39 13.45 -3.98 14.67
C ASP A 39 14.92 -4.32 14.33
N SER A 40 15.22 -4.56 13.06
CA SER A 40 16.58 -4.88 12.61
C SER A 40 17.45 -3.64 12.54
N SER A 41 18.66 -3.73 13.06
CA SER A 41 19.69 -2.69 12.91
C SER A 41 20.15 -2.44 11.46
N LEU A 42 19.75 -3.30 10.53
CA LEU A 42 20.03 -3.15 9.09
C LEU A 42 19.06 -2.19 8.40
N ILE A 43 17.89 -1.98 8.97
CA ILE A 43 16.77 -1.25 8.33
C ILE A 43 16.45 -0.01 9.15
N GLN A 44 16.42 1.14 8.49
CA GLN A 44 16.09 2.42 9.11
C GLN A 44 14.57 2.60 9.19
N ARG A 45 13.84 2.14 8.16
CA ARG A 45 12.39 2.23 8.08
C ARG A 45 11.83 1.04 7.31
N ALA A 46 10.74 0.46 7.81
CA ALA A 46 9.97 -0.57 7.12
C ALA A 46 8.48 -0.23 7.18
N VAL A 47 7.79 -0.24 6.04
CA VAL A 47 6.36 0.11 5.95
C VAL A 47 5.68 -0.79 4.92
N ALA A 48 4.56 -1.39 5.27
CA ALA A 48 3.67 -2.03 4.32
C ALA A 48 3.02 -0.98 3.42
N ALA A 49 2.85 -1.31 2.14
CA ALA A 49 2.26 -0.44 1.13
C ALA A 49 1.09 -1.16 0.41
N GLY A 50 0.82 -0.79 -0.82
CA GLY A 50 -0.18 -1.44 -1.66
C GLY A 50 -1.59 -1.43 -1.08
N SER A 51 -2.35 -2.45 -1.44
CA SER A 51 -3.75 -2.61 -0.99
C SER A 51 -3.89 -2.84 0.51
N ILE A 52 -2.88 -3.40 1.17
CA ILE A 52 -2.85 -3.58 2.63
C ILE A 52 -2.87 -2.23 3.34
N ARG A 53 -2.01 -1.31 2.93
CA ARG A 53 -1.98 0.03 3.53
C ARG A 53 -3.25 0.82 3.27
N ARG A 54 -3.94 0.56 2.17
CA ARG A 54 -5.25 1.14 1.86
C ARG A 54 -6.42 0.42 2.55
N MET A 55 -6.14 -0.57 3.40
CA MET A 55 -7.13 -1.35 4.16
C MET A 55 -8.21 -1.98 3.26
N LYS A 56 -7.79 -2.52 2.09
CA LYS A 56 -8.73 -3.20 1.18
C LYS A 56 -9.18 -4.53 1.76
N GLU A 57 -10.45 -4.85 1.61
CA GLU A 57 -11.04 -6.12 2.09
C GLU A 57 -10.29 -7.35 1.59
N THR A 58 -9.75 -7.28 0.37
CA THR A 58 -8.95 -8.35 -0.23
C THR A 58 -7.63 -7.81 -0.78
N VAL A 59 -6.58 -8.61 -0.64
CA VAL A 59 -5.20 -8.30 -1.00
C VAL A 59 -4.72 -9.31 -2.03
N GLY A 60 -4.08 -8.87 -3.12
CA GLY A 60 -3.48 -9.74 -4.14
C GLY A 60 -2.04 -10.11 -3.82
N ASP A 61 -1.29 -9.15 -3.36
CA ASP A 61 0.14 -9.20 -3.05
C ASP A 61 0.46 -8.34 -1.84
N VAL A 62 1.62 -8.54 -1.26
CA VAL A 62 2.12 -7.78 -0.11
C VAL A 62 3.30 -6.93 -0.56
N ASP A 63 3.13 -5.62 -0.59
CA ASP A 63 4.22 -4.68 -0.84
C ASP A 63 4.83 -4.21 0.48
N ILE A 64 6.16 -4.34 0.65
CA ILE A 64 6.90 -3.79 1.78
C ILE A 64 8.02 -2.88 1.26
N LEU A 65 8.05 -1.65 1.76
CA LEU A 65 9.09 -0.68 1.46
C LEU A 65 10.03 -0.55 2.64
N VAL A 66 11.33 -0.55 2.36
CA VAL A 66 12.35 -0.34 3.39
C VAL A 66 13.37 0.70 2.95
N THR A 67 13.99 1.36 3.95
CA THR A 67 15.19 2.17 3.72
C THR A 67 16.36 1.59 4.47
N THR A 68 17.53 1.58 3.84
CA THR A 68 18.77 1.06 4.40
C THR A 68 19.98 1.57 3.61
N SER A 69 21.12 1.65 4.27
CA SER A 69 22.43 1.87 3.64
C SER A 69 23.06 0.59 3.07
N LYS A 70 22.45 -0.59 3.30
CA LYS A 70 22.98 -1.92 2.94
C LYS A 70 21.89 -2.77 2.25
N PRO A 71 21.49 -2.42 1.02
CA PRO A 71 20.35 -3.05 0.33
C PRO A 71 20.45 -4.58 0.24
N GLU A 72 21.62 -5.10 -0.18
CA GLU A 72 21.81 -6.54 -0.34
C GLU A 72 21.62 -7.30 0.97
N LYS A 73 22.18 -6.78 2.09
CA LYS A 73 22.01 -7.38 3.41
C LYS A 73 20.57 -7.32 3.90
N ALA A 74 19.84 -6.25 3.59
CA ALA A 74 18.42 -6.14 3.91
C ALA A 74 17.58 -7.17 3.14
N ILE A 75 17.89 -7.42 1.87
CA ILE A 75 17.25 -8.46 1.06
C ILE A 75 17.57 -9.86 1.61
N GLU A 76 18.83 -10.13 1.97
CA GLU A 76 19.21 -11.41 2.58
C GLU A 76 18.49 -11.62 3.93
N TYR A 77 18.42 -10.59 4.75
CA TYR A 77 17.69 -10.64 6.02
C TYR A 77 16.19 -10.88 5.79
N PHE A 78 15.56 -10.19 4.86
CA PHE A 78 14.17 -10.44 4.49
C PHE A 78 13.96 -11.90 4.08
N LEU A 79 14.81 -12.43 3.20
CA LEU A 79 14.72 -13.83 2.75
C LEU A 79 14.92 -14.83 3.89
N SER A 80 15.59 -14.47 4.96
CA SER A 80 15.72 -15.32 6.17
C SER A 80 14.48 -15.31 7.06
N LEU A 81 13.60 -14.31 6.91
CA LEU A 81 12.37 -14.16 7.70
C LEU A 81 11.16 -14.82 7.05
N VAL A 82 11.18 -14.95 5.72
CA VAL A 82 10.03 -15.42 4.94
C VAL A 82 10.25 -16.86 4.49
N SER A 83 9.26 -17.73 4.75
CA SER A 83 9.21 -19.08 4.17
C SER A 83 8.66 -18.96 2.75
N TYR A 84 9.46 -19.27 1.74
CA TYR A 84 9.05 -19.13 0.34
C TYR A 84 9.30 -20.39 -0.48
N GLU A 85 8.38 -20.66 -1.41
CA GLU A 85 8.49 -21.74 -2.39
C GLU A 85 9.32 -21.30 -3.61
N LYS A 86 9.18 -20.02 -4.00
CA LYS A 86 9.79 -19.50 -5.22
C LYS A 86 10.19 -18.04 -5.11
N ILE A 87 11.31 -17.70 -5.73
CA ILE A 87 11.71 -16.29 -5.98
C ILE A 87 11.32 -15.96 -7.42
N TRP A 88 10.38 -14.99 -7.59
CA TRP A 88 9.98 -14.51 -8.92
C TRP A 88 11.03 -13.60 -9.54
N GLY A 89 11.70 -12.81 -8.72
CA GLY A 89 12.74 -11.89 -9.15
C GLY A 89 13.58 -11.38 -7.99
N LYS A 90 14.87 -11.14 -8.24
CA LYS A 90 15.78 -10.58 -7.23
C LYS A 90 16.75 -9.63 -7.94
N GLY A 91 16.81 -8.40 -7.44
CA GLY A 91 17.76 -7.37 -7.84
C GLY A 91 18.53 -6.85 -6.63
N VAL A 92 19.32 -5.79 -6.81
CA VAL A 92 20.07 -5.14 -5.73
C VAL A 92 19.15 -4.41 -4.75
N THR A 93 18.03 -3.88 -5.23
CA THR A 93 17.09 -3.05 -4.46
C THR A 93 15.68 -3.61 -4.41
N TYR A 94 15.48 -4.84 -4.87
CA TYR A 94 14.17 -5.48 -4.78
C TYR A 94 14.27 -7.00 -4.77
N VAL A 95 13.29 -7.64 -4.15
CA VAL A 95 13.04 -9.08 -4.26
C VAL A 95 11.53 -9.34 -4.20
N SER A 96 11.09 -10.29 -5.00
CA SER A 96 9.71 -10.78 -5.05
C SER A 96 9.70 -12.29 -4.83
N VAL A 97 8.92 -12.76 -3.87
CA VAL A 97 8.83 -14.17 -3.50
C VAL A 97 7.39 -14.65 -3.47
N HIS A 98 7.20 -15.92 -3.83
CA HIS A 98 5.97 -16.64 -3.55
C HIS A 98 6.14 -17.40 -2.23
N THR A 99 5.30 -17.11 -1.25
CA THR A 99 5.40 -17.73 0.07
C THR A 99 4.82 -19.14 0.08
N ASN A 100 5.23 -19.95 1.07
CA ASN A 100 4.63 -21.27 1.27
C ASN A 100 3.14 -21.20 1.65
N GLU A 101 2.69 -20.04 2.15
CA GLU A 101 1.29 -19.75 2.45
C GLU A 101 0.47 -19.43 1.19
N GLY A 102 1.13 -19.25 0.03
CA GLY A 102 0.49 -19.12 -1.28
C GLY A 102 0.20 -17.70 -1.76
N PHE A 103 0.82 -16.68 -1.17
CA PHE A 103 0.74 -15.29 -1.63
C PHE A 103 2.12 -14.70 -1.94
N ASP A 104 2.13 -13.66 -2.73
CA ASP A 104 3.37 -13.00 -3.14
C ASP A 104 3.73 -11.88 -2.16
N VAL A 105 5.03 -11.75 -1.86
CA VAL A 105 5.59 -10.66 -1.06
C VAL A 105 6.71 -9.97 -1.82
N ASP A 106 6.55 -8.68 -2.02
CA ASP A 106 7.50 -7.81 -2.68
C ASP A 106 8.20 -6.91 -1.65
N LEU A 107 9.52 -7.03 -1.54
CA LEU A 107 10.34 -6.08 -0.80
C LEU A 107 11.03 -5.13 -1.76
N ARG A 108 10.91 -3.82 -1.51
CA ARG A 108 11.63 -2.77 -2.24
C ARG A 108 12.46 -1.92 -1.29
N VAL A 109 13.71 -1.72 -1.66
CA VAL A 109 14.64 -0.84 -0.96
C VAL A 109 14.68 0.50 -1.67
N LEU A 110 14.36 1.56 -0.94
CA LEU A 110 14.37 2.93 -1.43
C LEU A 110 15.43 3.76 -0.67
N PRO A 111 16.06 4.74 -1.34
CA PRO A 111 16.83 5.76 -0.65
C PRO A 111 15.93 6.56 0.31
N GLU A 112 16.43 6.90 1.50
CA GLU A 112 15.66 7.63 2.53
C GLU A 112 15.12 8.97 2.02
N GLU A 113 15.91 9.66 1.19
CA GLU A 113 15.54 10.97 0.66
C GLU A 113 14.35 10.97 -0.32
N VAL A 114 13.97 9.80 -0.87
CA VAL A 114 12.83 9.65 -1.80
C VAL A 114 11.71 8.79 -1.23
N PHE A 115 11.84 8.39 0.03
CA PHE A 115 10.93 7.43 0.64
C PHE A 115 9.46 7.87 0.58
N GLY A 116 9.18 9.16 0.81
CA GLY A 116 7.80 9.67 0.75
C GLY A 116 7.16 9.56 -0.62
N ALA A 117 7.90 9.87 -1.68
CA ALA A 117 7.39 9.72 -3.04
C ALA A 117 7.21 8.25 -3.41
N GLY A 118 8.16 7.39 -3.03
CA GLY A 118 8.04 5.95 -3.21
C GLY A 118 6.87 5.37 -2.43
N LEU A 119 6.67 5.77 -1.18
CA LEU A 119 5.55 5.32 -0.37
C LEU A 119 4.20 5.74 -0.99
N GLN A 120 4.09 6.97 -1.50
CA GLN A 120 2.91 7.42 -2.22
C GLN A 120 2.66 6.55 -3.46
N TYR A 121 3.72 6.31 -4.26
CA TYR A 121 3.63 5.55 -5.50
C TYR A 121 3.21 4.09 -5.26
N PHE A 122 3.89 3.38 -4.35
CA PHE A 122 3.63 1.97 -4.06
C PHE A 122 2.38 1.74 -3.20
N THR A 123 1.90 2.74 -2.46
CA THR A 123 0.59 2.68 -1.81
C THR A 123 -0.54 2.60 -2.84
N GLY A 124 -0.45 3.29 -3.95
CA GLY A 124 -1.49 3.30 -4.99
C GLY A 124 -2.73 4.10 -4.56
N SER A 125 -3.93 3.72 -5.05
CA SER A 125 -4.18 2.66 -6.03
C SER A 125 -3.55 2.99 -7.40
N LYS A 126 -3.58 2.04 -8.32
CA LYS A 126 -3.13 2.28 -9.70
C LYS A 126 -3.91 3.43 -10.34
N GLU A 127 -5.22 3.42 -10.16
CA GLU A 127 -6.16 4.41 -10.69
C GLU A 127 -5.89 5.78 -10.06
N HIS A 128 -5.74 5.86 -8.74
CA HIS A 128 -5.33 7.07 -8.02
C HIS A 128 -4.01 7.63 -8.57
N ASN A 129 -3.00 6.77 -8.72
CA ASN A 129 -1.69 7.19 -9.24
C ASN A 129 -1.76 7.71 -10.68
N VAL A 130 -2.56 7.07 -11.55
CA VAL A 130 -2.78 7.54 -12.92
C VAL A 130 -3.39 8.94 -12.91
N ARG A 131 -4.42 9.15 -12.09
CA ARG A 131 -5.12 10.43 -11.99
C ARG A 131 -4.26 11.52 -11.35
N LEU A 132 -3.52 11.20 -10.28
CA LEU A 132 -2.61 12.15 -9.63
C LEU A 132 -1.47 12.55 -10.55
N ARG A 133 -0.90 11.62 -11.33
CA ARG A 133 0.11 11.93 -12.35
C ARG A 133 -0.43 12.79 -13.47
N ALA A 134 -1.65 12.50 -13.96
CA ALA A 134 -2.30 13.34 -14.96
C ALA A 134 -2.55 14.77 -14.43
N TYR A 135 -2.91 14.90 -13.15
CA TYR A 135 -3.04 16.21 -12.50
C TYR A 135 -1.70 16.94 -12.39
N ALA A 136 -0.63 16.25 -12.00
CA ALA A 136 0.73 16.79 -11.95
C ALA A 136 1.17 17.32 -13.33
N VAL A 137 0.95 16.54 -14.39
CA VAL A 137 1.28 16.95 -15.78
C VAL A 137 0.55 18.23 -16.18
N ARG A 138 -0.75 18.36 -15.87
CA ARG A 138 -1.50 19.60 -16.14
C ARG A 138 -0.94 20.81 -15.42
N LYS A 139 -0.26 20.61 -14.30
CA LYS A 139 0.45 21.68 -13.54
C LYS A 139 1.91 21.89 -13.98
N GLY A 140 2.37 21.18 -15.00
CA GLY A 140 3.73 21.29 -15.51
C GLY A 140 4.76 20.51 -14.68
N TYR A 141 4.32 19.47 -13.96
CA TYR A 141 5.17 18.58 -13.15
C TYR A 141 5.18 17.16 -13.71
N THR A 142 6.21 16.40 -13.33
CA THR A 142 6.28 14.94 -13.51
C THR A 142 6.36 14.28 -12.15
N LEU A 143 5.51 13.28 -11.90
CA LEU A 143 5.46 12.51 -10.64
C LEU A 143 5.80 11.04 -10.89
N ASN A 144 6.73 10.50 -10.12
CA ASN A 144 7.09 9.08 -10.08
C ASN A 144 7.54 8.68 -8.67
N GLU A 145 8.02 7.44 -8.52
CA GLU A 145 8.47 6.87 -7.24
C GLU A 145 9.70 7.58 -6.63
N TYR A 146 10.39 8.41 -7.40
CA TYR A 146 11.56 9.18 -6.94
C TYR A 146 11.24 10.63 -6.58
N GLY A 147 10.02 11.09 -6.85
CA GLY A 147 9.60 12.43 -6.49
C GLY A 147 8.69 13.14 -7.47
N LEU A 148 8.37 14.37 -7.11
CA LEU A 148 7.72 15.37 -7.95
C LEU A 148 8.80 16.28 -8.56
N PHE A 149 8.79 16.42 -9.89
CA PHE A 149 9.81 17.16 -10.64
C PHE A 149 9.18 18.28 -11.47
N LYS A 150 9.91 19.39 -11.58
CA LYS A 150 9.67 20.44 -12.57
C LYS A 150 10.86 20.48 -13.52
N GLY A 151 10.68 19.94 -14.72
CA GLY A 151 11.81 19.65 -15.61
C GLY A 151 12.78 18.67 -14.94
N LYS A 152 14.06 19.04 -14.81
CA LYS A 152 15.07 18.22 -14.12
C LYS A 152 15.16 18.46 -12.61
N LYS A 153 14.48 19.47 -12.08
CA LYS A 153 14.55 19.84 -10.65
C LYS A 153 13.53 19.03 -9.84
N ARG A 154 14.00 18.29 -8.83
CA ARG A 154 13.14 17.63 -7.86
C ARG A 154 12.58 18.67 -6.88
N ILE A 155 11.26 18.69 -6.71
CA ILE A 155 10.52 19.67 -5.92
C ILE A 155 10.11 19.10 -4.57
N ALA A 156 9.61 17.86 -4.54
CA ALA A 156 9.16 17.18 -3.33
C ALA A 156 9.39 15.67 -3.43
N CYS A 157 9.80 15.03 -2.34
CA CYS A 157 10.07 13.58 -2.33
C CYS A 157 10.16 12.96 -0.93
N LYS A 158 10.50 13.72 0.12
CA LYS A 158 10.83 13.16 1.44
C LYS A 158 9.62 12.58 2.16
N THR A 159 8.47 13.23 2.04
CA THR A 159 7.21 12.77 2.64
C THR A 159 6.09 12.78 1.61
N GLU A 160 5.09 11.91 1.79
CA GLU A 160 3.89 11.93 0.95
C GLU A 160 3.18 13.29 1.03
N LYS A 161 3.13 13.86 2.24
CA LYS A 161 2.51 15.16 2.49
C LYS A 161 3.13 16.27 1.63
N GLU A 162 4.47 16.32 1.58
CA GLU A 162 5.17 17.28 0.69
C GLU A 162 4.79 17.12 -0.77
N VAL A 163 4.62 15.87 -1.25
CA VAL A 163 4.24 15.59 -2.64
C VAL A 163 2.84 16.13 -2.95
N TYR A 164 1.88 15.88 -2.07
CA TYR A 164 0.52 16.41 -2.23
C TYR A 164 0.46 17.93 -2.11
N GLU A 165 1.11 18.50 -1.10
CA GLU A 165 1.14 19.96 -0.87
C GLU A 165 1.80 20.71 -2.03
N ALA A 166 2.89 20.19 -2.60
CA ALA A 166 3.54 20.77 -3.77
C ALA A 166 2.65 20.77 -5.02
N LEU A 167 1.67 19.86 -5.09
CA LEU A 167 0.62 19.84 -6.10
C LEU A 167 -0.57 20.75 -5.75
N GLY A 168 -0.60 21.35 -4.55
CA GLY A 168 -1.70 22.15 -4.04
C GLY A 168 -2.88 21.31 -3.58
N CYS A 169 -2.61 20.10 -3.14
CA CYS A 169 -3.56 19.15 -2.57
C CYS A 169 -3.34 19.04 -1.07
N SER A 170 -4.41 18.87 -0.28
CA SER A 170 -4.27 18.34 1.08
C SER A 170 -3.80 16.89 1.03
N TYR A 171 -3.12 16.43 2.08
CA TYR A 171 -2.75 15.01 2.18
C TYR A 171 -3.99 14.13 2.08
N ILE A 172 -3.89 13.08 1.27
CA ILE A 172 -4.96 12.10 1.08
C ILE A 172 -4.57 10.84 1.84
N GLU A 173 -5.39 10.43 2.81
CA GLU A 173 -5.16 9.20 3.55
C GLU A 173 -5.17 7.99 2.62
N PRO A 174 -4.33 6.96 2.88
CA PRO A 174 -4.25 5.77 2.02
C PRO A 174 -5.59 5.13 1.70
N GLU A 175 -6.47 5.03 2.67
CA GLU A 175 -7.80 4.42 2.56
C GLU A 175 -8.71 5.13 1.56
N LEU A 176 -8.45 6.41 1.29
CA LEU A 176 -9.23 7.22 0.36
C LEU A 176 -8.71 7.16 -1.09
N ARG A 177 -7.56 6.54 -1.35
CA ARG A 177 -6.87 6.56 -2.66
C ARG A 177 -7.42 5.51 -3.64
N GLU A 178 -8.71 5.61 -3.98
CA GLU A 178 -9.41 4.63 -4.83
C GLU A 178 -10.07 5.25 -6.08
N ASP A 179 -9.61 6.44 -6.48
CA ASP A 179 -10.12 7.22 -7.64
C ASP A 179 -11.64 7.50 -7.57
N GLN A 180 -12.11 7.88 -6.37
CA GLN A 180 -13.52 8.25 -6.11
C GLN A 180 -13.72 9.76 -5.97
N GLY A 181 -12.88 10.55 -6.62
CA GLY A 181 -12.93 12.02 -6.58
C GLY A 181 -12.16 12.62 -5.38
N GLU A 182 -11.32 11.83 -4.72
CA GLU A 182 -10.52 12.26 -3.57
C GLU A 182 -9.51 13.36 -3.94
N ILE A 183 -8.99 13.36 -5.17
CA ILE A 183 -8.04 14.39 -5.62
C ILE A 183 -8.74 15.75 -5.70
N GLU A 184 -9.91 15.81 -6.32
CA GLU A 184 -10.74 17.03 -6.44
C GLU A 184 -11.18 17.53 -5.06
N LYS A 185 -11.60 16.61 -4.18
CA LYS A 185 -11.97 16.93 -2.80
C LYS A 185 -10.77 17.46 -2.00
N SER A 186 -9.58 16.89 -2.22
CA SER A 186 -8.33 17.33 -1.60
C SER A 186 -7.98 18.78 -2.00
N ILE A 187 -8.09 19.11 -3.29
CA ILE A 187 -7.87 20.47 -3.81
C ILE A 187 -8.88 21.46 -3.21
N ALA A 188 -10.12 21.03 -3.03
CA ALA A 188 -11.19 21.85 -2.46
C ALA A 188 -11.20 21.92 -0.94
N GLY A 189 -10.29 21.21 -0.24
CA GLY A 189 -10.29 21.12 1.23
C GLY A 189 -11.52 20.40 1.81
N LYS A 190 -12.11 19.46 1.06
CA LYS A 190 -13.37 18.75 1.38
C LYS A 190 -13.18 17.24 1.54
N LEU A 191 -11.96 16.79 1.87
CA LEU A 191 -11.74 15.38 2.17
C LEU A 191 -12.54 14.96 3.41
N PRO A 192 -13.12 13.76 3.43
CA PRO A 192 -13.71 13.21 4.66
C PRO A 192 -12.60 12.94 5.69
N SER A 193 -12.95 13.02 6.96
CA SER A 193 -12.07 12.58 8.03
C SER A 193 -12.11 11.06 8.12
N VAL A 194 -10.95 10.41 8.05
CA VAL A 194 -10.82 8.97 8.30
C VAL A 194 -10.75 8.75 9.80
N ILE A 195 -11.46 7.73 10.30
CA ILE A 195 -11.43 7.35 11.71
C ILE A 195 -10.05 6.69 11.97
N PRO A 196 -9.23 7.23 12.90
CA PRO A 196 -7.92 6.63 13.16
C PRO A 196 -8.04 5.21 13.72
N TYR A 197 -7.14 4.32 13.29
CA TYR A 197 -7.07 2.97 13.83
C TYR A 197 -6.88 3.00 15.34
N GLY A 198 -7.64 2.14 16.06
CA GLY A 198 -7.61 2.09 17.53
C GLY A 198 -8.38 3.21 18.25
N SER A 199 -9.08 4.10 17.54
CA SER A 199 -9.91 5.16 18.15
C SER A 199 -11.27 4.66 18.66
N LEU A 200 -11.72 3.50 18.17
CA LEU A 200 -12.96 2.88 18.63
C LEU A 200 -12.75 2.33 20.06
N ARG A 201 -13.62 2.73 20.98
CA ARG A 201 -13.53 2.36 22.40
C ARG A 201 -14.61 1.36 22.85
N GLY A 202 -15.49 0.98 21.96
CA GLY A 202 -16.57 0.02 22.25
C GLY A 202 -17.35 -0.33 21.01
N ASP A 203 -17.97 -1.50 21.05
CA ASP A 203 -18.94 -1.99 20.07
C ASP A 203 -20.23 -2.29 20.83
N LEU A 204 -21.33 -1.68 20.39
CA LEU A 204 -22.65 -1.77 21.04
C LEU A 204 -23.58 -2.74 20.29
N GLN A 205 -23.03 -3.71 19.58
CA GLN A 205 -23.79 -4.67 18.78
C GLN A 205 -24.71 -3.96 17.76
N ILE A 206 -24.17 -3.66 16.60
CA ILE A 206 -24.94 -3.06 15.50
C ILE A 206 -25.56 -4.20 14.68
N GLN A 207 -26.88 -4.15 14.49
CA GLN A 207 -27.60 -4.96 13.52
C GLN A 207 -27.86 -4.13 12.27
N THR A 208 -27.67 -4.71 11.10
CA THR A 208 -27.98 -4.09 9.81
C THR A 208 -28.81 -5.08 8.98
N ASP A 209 -29.54 -4.57 8.02
CA ASP A 209 -30.27 -5.37 7.02
C ASP A 209 -29.38 -5.83 5.84
N TRP A 210 -28.08 -5.61 5.95
CA TRP A 210 -27.10 -5.94 4.90
C TRP A 210 -27.07 -7.43 4.55
N THR A 211 -27.37 -8.29 5.51
CA THR A 211 -27.28 -9.76 5.38
C THR A 211 -28.61 -10.47 5.28
N ASP A 212 -29.75 -9.75 5.28
CA ASP A 212 -31.09 -10.32 5.18
C ASP A 212 -31.54 -10.57 3.74
#